data_3aa023e3dfb482e96353f9409b7fa21a
#
_entry.id   3aa023e3dfb482e96353f9409b7fa21a
#
_cell.length_a   1.000
_cell.length_b   1.000
_cell.length_c   1.000
_cell.angle_alpha   90.00
_cell.angle_beta   90.00
_cell.angle_gamma   90.00
#
_symmetry.space_group_name_H-M   'P 1'
#
loop_
_entity.id
_entity.type
_entity.pdbx_description
1 polymer ?
#
loop_
_entity_poly.entity_id
_entity_poly.type
_entity_poly.pdbx_seq_one_letter_code
_entity_poly.pdbx_strand_id
1 'polypeptide(L)'
;LRSIAGQPGNFTYHIEFESKKRNFIKGILKIQQDGWILEESILEPHKTSLFDLDGLKITQKYIQSISGASLVNERYFDWYLKSDTGSIKVIHSDFILNENLSRKKLGLAIRSYAENAYDIDDSDWSNLRKIPLAIAEKAFVSKQDSLILYFDSDQYVDSVDAFVNKLHWYEPLFSGISFRSRKKGYRFYLDPLINQFNPAGIGGWRQQVGSEFRRIFKNDKRLTFSGYANYGYANQDLRGELSVNYLYNPKSFKELELAVGDDYMMINTYESILGTFARRNFARRQFINLMHRFELINGLFVRLTYDYSKRSSISNLTLNSSWDDLLGEINPPQYFPDYTVSIAGIEIQYRHRQRYIMKKNRKLLLGSKYPTIALEYRKGIPKWLGSDVNYNLLRVNAFDHIQWPRLGYSNWSVGAGSFLGSNLDSIRFIEHKFFRGSDQYLFSNPINSFQALDSTYHTARSYIELYGIHHFQGALFQQIPLLNIINFEIAVGGSALYIPSLNKTQIETFFGLEKPFKFFDGMLRYGFYYVMTPGSPIPGGFRIKIGIDGYDRYSGKWGY
;
A
#
# COMPACT_ATOMS: atom_id res chain seq x y z
N LEU A 1 13.95 42.82 0.19
CA LEU A 1 14.56 43.28 -1.05
C LEU A 1 16.07 43.13 -0.94
N ARG A 2 16.70 42.38 -1.87
CA ARG A 2 18.16 42.13 -1.83
C ARG A 2 18.91 43.11 -2.72
N SER A 3 18.37 43.39 -3.89
CA SER A 3 18.96 44.32 -4.85
C SER A 3 17.94 44.82 -5.88
N ILE A 4 18.25 45.90 -6.53
CA ILE A 4 17.53 46.43 -7.70
C ILE A 4 18.55 46.46 -8.82
N ALA A 5 18.25 45.89 -9.96
CA ALA A 5 19.10 45.90 -11.15
C ALA A 5 18.34 46.54 -12.32
N GLY A 6 19.03 47.25 -13.20
CA GLY A 6 18.44 47.86 -14.39
C GLY A 6 18.76 49.32 -14.55
N GLN A 7 18.28 49.92 -15.64
CA GLN A 7 18.39 51.36 -15.93
C GLN A 7 17.14 52.11 -15.41
N PRO A 8 17.21 53.43 -15.14
CA PRO A 8 16.04 54.21 -14.74
C PRO A 8 14.87 54.03 -15.70
N GLY A 9 13.74 53.57 -15.16
CA GLY A 9 12.51 53.25 -15.92
C GLY A 9 12.31 51.79 -16.27
N ASN A 10 13.31 50.91 -16.06
CA ASN A 10 13.16 49.45 -16.26
C ASN A 10 13.97 48.69 -15.21
N PHE A 11 13.45 48.65 -14.00
CA PHE A 11 14.11 47.98 -12.89
C PHE A 11 13.56 46.55 -12.71
N THR A 12 14.46 45.61 -12.35
CA THR A 12 14.10 44.31 -11.85
C THR A 12 14.40 44.23 -10.35
N TYR A 13 13.38 43.93 -9.57
CA TYR A 13 13.48 43.75 -8.11
C TYR A 13 13.88 42.33 -7.79
N HIS A 14 14.96 42.14 -7.03
CA HIS A 14 15.38 40.88 -6.49
C HIS A 14 14.88 40.76 -5.05
N ILE A 15 13.85 40.00 -4.84
CA ILE A 15 13.21 39.79 -3.54
C ILE A 15 13.64 38.45 -3.01
N GLU A 16 14.45 38.43 -1.95
CA GLU A 16 14.80 37.25 -1.22
C GLU A 16 13.78 37.01 -0.12
N PHE A 17 13.32 35.79 0.03
CA PHE A 17 12.44 35.38 1.10
C PHE A 17 12.96 34.10 1.75
N GLU A 18 12.82 34.03 3.07
CA GLU A 18 13.14 32.89 3.88
C GLU A 18 12.06 32.71 4.94
N SER A 19 11.60 31.48 5.12
CA SER A 19 10.64 31.21 6.18
C SER A 19 11.34 31.22 7.54
N LYS A 20 10.76 31.88 8.52
CA LYS A 20 11.20 31.80 9.93
C LYS A 20 11.01 30.41 10.54
N LYS A 21 10.25 29.54 9.89
CA LYS A 21 9.98 28.16 10.32
C LYS A 21 10.90 27.20 9.59
N ARG A 22 11.53 26.27 10.30
CA ARG A 22 12.60 25.38 9.82
C ARG A 22 12.26 24.46 8.65
N ASN A 23 10.99 24.29 8.29
CA ASN A 23 10.56 23.25 7.32
C ASN A 23 9.94 23.83 6.03
N PHE A 24 10.25 25.08 5.67
CA PHE A 24 9.67 25.73 4.51
C PHE A 24 10.69 26.01 3.42
N ILE A 25 10.22 26.63 2.35
CA ILE A 25 11.00 27.00 1.18
C ILE A 25 11.62 28.37 1.41
N LYS A 26 12.90 28.54 1.09
CA LYS A 26 13.55 29.83 0.86
C LYS A 26 13.68 30.06 -0.64
N GLY A 27 13.84 31.29 -1.04
CA GLY A 27 13.99 31.57 -2.47
C GLY A 27 14.22 33.04 -2.83
N ILE A 28 14.37 33.23 -4.13
CA ILE A 28 14.56 34.54 -4.75
C ILE A 28 13.52 34.68 -5.85
N LEU A 29 12.83 35.82 -5.87
CA LEU A 29 11.95 36.21 -6.96
C LEU A 29 12.58 37.41 -7.70
N LYS A 30 12.64 37.34 -9.02
CA LYS A 30 12.99 38.47 -9.87
C LYS A 30 11.72 38.99 -10.54
N ILE A 31 11.37 40.21 -10.21
CA ILE A 31 10.13 40.85 -10.66
C ILE A 31 10.47 42.13 -11.40
N GLN A 32 10.04 42.24 -12.63
CA GLN A 32 10.19 43.44 -13.45
C GLN A 32 9.24 44.53 -12.95
N GLN A 33 9.72 45.77 -12.90
CA GLN A 33 8.93 46.93 -12.44
C GLN A 33 7.74 47.19 -13.36
N ASP A 34 7.98 47.14 -14.67
CA ASP A 34 6.92 47.33 -15.64
C ASP A 34 5.97 46.09 -15.64
N GLY A 35 4.72 46.37 -15.32
CA GLY A 35 3.68 45.33 -15.23
C GLY A 35 3.82 44.35 -14.08
N TRP A 36 4.78 44.47 -13.17
CA TRP A 36 5.06 43.58 -12.04
C TRP A 36 5.20 42.11 -12.45
N ILE A 37 5.92 41.87 -13.55
CA ILE A 37 6.05 40.59 -14.19
C ILE A 37 7.11 39.74 -13.49
N LEU A 38 6.76 38.51 -13.11
CA LEU A 38 7.73 37.57 -12.60
C LEU A 38 8.58 37.03 -13.75
N GLU A 39 9.88 37.28 -13.74
CA GLU A 39 10.84 36.82 -14.75
C GLU A 39 11.48 35.50 -14.36
N GLU A 40 11.85 35.39 -13.10
CA GLU A 40 12.51 34.18 -12.58
C GLU A 40 12.13 33.94 -11.12
N SER A 41 11.97 32.67 -10.76
CA SER A 41 11.90 32.24 -9.38
C SER A 41 12.93 31.16 -9.11
N ILE A 42 13.65 31.28 -8.00
CA ILE A 42 14.58 30.29 -7.49
C ILE A 42 14.06 29.84 -6.15
N LEU A 43 13.79 28.55 -6.00
CA LEU A 43 13.16 27.97 -4.82
C LEU A 43 14.04 26.84 -4.28
N GLU A 44 14.32 26.88 -2.99
CA GLU A 44 15.09 25.84 -2.29
C GLU A 44 14.29 25.33 -1.09
N PRO A 45 13.70 24.13 -1.20
CA PRO A 45 13.07 23.48 -0.06
C PRO A 45 14.08 23.19 1.05
N HIS A 46 13.64 23.29 2.30
CA HIS A 46 14.51 22.97 3.43
C HIS A 46 14.83 21.47 3.44
N LYS A 47 16.07 21.10 3.83
CA LYS A 47 16.55 19.72 3.85
C LYS A 47 15.64 18.74 4.60
N THR A 48 14.98 19.17 5.69
CA THR A 48 14.05 18.34 6.45
C THR A 48 12.77 17.98 5.68
N SER A 49 12.45 18.69 4.60
CA SER A 49 11.32 18.39 3.72
C SER A 49 11.67 17.45 2.57
N LEU A 50 12.97 17.12 2.44
CA LEU A 50 13.49 16.25 1.39
C LEU A 50 13.83 14.88 1.99
N PHE A 51 13.07 13.84 1.66
CA PHE A 51 13.26 12.50 2.22
C PHE A 51 14.52 11.82 1.69
N ASP A 52 14.75 11.91 0.39
CA ASP A 52 15.80 11.16 -0.31
C ASP A 52 16.92 12.04 -0.87
N LEU A 53 16.79 13.38 -0.80
CA LEU A 53 17.77 14.32 -1.33
C LEU A 53 18.42 15.12 -0.20
N ASP A 54 19.70 15.44 -0.36
CA ASP A 54 20.41 16.36 0.55
C ASP A 54 20.13 17.82 0.21
N GLY A 55 19.72 18.10 -1.03
CA GLY A 55 19.31 19.41 -1.49
C GLY A 55 18.55 19.35 -2.81
N LEU A 56 17.71 20.35 -3.03
CA LEU A 56 16.97 20.57 -4.27
C LEU A 56 16.87 22.06 -4.52
N LYS A 57 17.25 22.47 -5.73
CA LYS A 57 17.07 23.85 -6.22
C LYS A 57 16.17 23.82 -7.44
N ILE A 58 15.10 24.60 -7.43
CA ILE A 58 14.16 24.71 -8.52
C ILE A 58 14.25 26.12 -9.08
N THR A 59 14.71 26.26 -10.33
CA THR A 59 14.75 27.54 -11.03
C THR A 59 13.68 27.54 -12.11
N GLN A 60 12.80 28.54 -12.12
CA GLN A 60 11.76 28.70 -13.12
C GLN A 60 11.95 30.04 -13.81
N LYS A 61 11.99 30.02 -15.15
CA LYS A 61 11.99 31.24 -15.97
C LYS A 61 10.65 31.42 -16.63
N TYR A 62 10.19 32.62 -16.69
CA TYR A 62 8.87 32.97 -17.18
C TYR A 62 8.98 33.81 -18.46
N ILE A 63 8.02 33.62 -19.34
CA ILE A 63 7.78 34.47 -20.49
C ILE A 63 6.41 35.11 -20.36
N GLN A 64 6.27 36.29 -20.90
CA GLN A 64 4.99 36.98 -20.97
C GLN A 64 4.24 36.50 -22.23
N SER A 65 2.99 36.12 -22.06
CA SER A 65 2.10 35.81 -23.19
C SER A 65 1.51 37.10 -23.78
N ILE A 66 0.97 37.00 -24.98
CA ILE A 66 0.28 38.14 -25.66
C ILE A 66 -0.88 38.68 -24.79
N SER A 67 -1.48 37.83 -23.94
CA SER A 67 -2.56 38.22 -23.01
C SER A 67 -2.05 38.81 -21.68
N GLY A 68 -0.73 39.05 -21.53
CA GLY A 68 -0.13 39.58 -20.30
C GLY A 68 0.12 38.56 -19.19
N ALA A 69 -0.24 37.29 -19.37
CA ALA A 69 0.01 36.26 -18.36
C ALA A 69 1.48 35.81 -18.36
N SER A 70 2.08 35.68 -17.19
CA SER A 70 3.41 35.08 -17.02
C SER A 70 3.31 33.57 -17.06
N LEU A 71 4.00 32.94 -18.01
CA LEU A 71 4.00 31.50 -18.23
C LEU A 71 5.41 30.93 -17.99
N VAL A 72 5.50 29.80 -17.31
CA VAL A 72 6.78 29.11 -17.12
C VAL A 72 7.25 28.56 -18.46
N ASN A 73 8.34 29.08 -18.98
CA ASN A 73 8.96 28.61 -20.22
C ASN A 73 10.04 27.57 -19.97
N GLU A 74 10.88 27.80 -18.98
CA GLU A 74 11.95 26.87 -18.61
C GLU A 74 11.87 26.56 -17.11
N ARG A 75 12.13 25.31 -16.78
CA ARG A 75 12.24 24.87 -15.39
C ARG A 75 13.46 23.98 -15.24
N TYR A 76 14.30 24.29 -14.26
CA TYR A 76 15.48 23.53 -13.89
C TYR A 76 15.26 22.94 -12.50
N PHE A 77 15.60 21.66 -12.36
CA PHE A 77 15.64 20.97 -11.07
C PHE A 77 17.08 20.50 -10.88
N ASP A 78 17.81 21.13 -9.98
CA ASP A 78 19.14 20.69 -9.59
C ASP A 78 19.04 20.00 -8.24
N TRP A 79 19.40 18.74 -8.18
CA TRP A 79 19.32 17.92 -6.99
C TRP A 79 20.70 17.43 -6.54
N TYR A 80 20.83 17.25 -5.22
CA TYR A 80 22.08 16.89 -4.57
C TYR A 80 21.86 15.69 -3.66
N LEU A 81 22.74 14.70 -3.76
CA LEU A 81 22.93 13.58 -2.86
C LEU A 81 24.35 13.66 -2.31
N LYS A 82 24.65 12.99 -1.20
CA LYS A 82 26.01 12.96 -0.62
C LYS A 82 27.11 12.56 -1.61
N SER A 83 26.78 11.64 -2.53
CA SER A 83 27.72 11.03 -3.48
C SER A 83 27.45 11.42 -4.93
N ASP A 84 26.37 12.14 -5.21
CA ASP A 84 25.94 12.37 -6.60
C ASP A 84 25.14 13.66 -6.75
N THR A 85 25.15 14.23 -7.95
CA THR A 85 24.38 15.41 -8.32
C THR A 85 23.73 15.20 -9.67
N GLY A 86 22.57 15.80 -9.88
CA GLY A 86 21.94 15.74 -11.19
C GLY A 86 21.09 16.97 -11.46
N SER A 87 20.79 17.19 -12.73
CA SER A 87 19.91 18.26 -13.17
C SER A 87 18.90 17.77 -14.21
N ILE A 88 17.70 18.37 -14.18
CA ILE A 88 16.64 18.14 -15.15
C ILE A 88 16.21 19.49 -15.69
N LYS A 89 16.28 19.68 -17.01
CA LYS A 89 15.75 20.84 -17.71
C LYS A 89 14.43 20.48 -18.38
N VAL A 90 13.38 21.24 -18.07
CA VAL A 90 12.05 21.12 -18.71
C VAL A 90 11.78 22.40 -19.47
N ILE A 91 11.46 22.25 -20.75
CA ILE A 91 11.12 23.38 -21.63
C ILE A 91 9.65 23.25 -22.00
N HIS A 92 8.90 24.33 -21.83
CA HIS A 92 7.51 24.45 -22.25
C HIS A 92 7.43 25.37 -23.45
N SER A 93 6.77 24.92 -24.52
CA SER A 93 6.59 25.68 -25.75
C SER A 93 5.16 25.55 -26.27
N ASP A 94 4.82 26.34 -27.29
CA ASP A 94 3.53 26.23 -28.01
C ASP A 94 2.31 26.38 -27.08
N PHE A 95 2.34 27.41 -26.22
CA PHE A 95 1.23 27.70 -25.32
C PHE A 95 -0.03 28.12 -26.06
N ILE A 96 -1.12 27.41 -25.82
CA ILE A 96 -2.45 27.79 -26.28
C ILE A 96 -3.26 28.20 -25.06
N LEU A 97 -3.63 29.48 -24.99
CA LEU A 97 -4.34 30.05 -23.85
C LEU A 97 -5.82 30.17 -24.15
N ASN A 98 -6.65 29.99 -23.10
CA ASN A 98 -8.09 30.19 -23.13
C ASN A 98 -8.83 29.29 -24.15
N GLU A 99 -8.24 28.15 -24.54
CA GLU A 99 -8.97 27.16 -25.34
C GLU A 99 -10.04 26.46 -24.48
N ASN A 100 -11.25 26.39 -25.02
CA ASN A 100 -12.35 25.65 -24.39
C ASN A 100 -12.11 24.14 -24.50
N LEU A 101 -11.17 23.63 -23.70
CA LEU A 101 -10.93 22.20 -23.58
C LEU A 101 -12.00 21.57 -22.69
N SER A 102 -12.89 20.76 -23.29
CA SER A 102 -13.78 19.96 -22.46
C SER A 102 -12.97 18.97 -21.62
N ARG A 103 -13.28 18.84 -20.33
CA ARG A 103 -12.63 17.87 -19.45
C ARG A 103 -12.68 16.43 -19.97
N LYS A 104 -13.62 16.10 -20.84
CA LYS A 104 -13.71 14.81 -21.53
C LYS A 104 -12.57 14.59 -22.52
N LYS A 105 -12.09 15.65 -23.19
CA LYS A 105 -10.94 15.56 -24.13
C LYS A 105 -9.62 15.28 -23.42
N LEU A 106 -9.44 15.75 -22.18
CA LEU A 106 -8.21 15.53 -21.41
C LEU A 106 -8.06 14.09 -20.91
N GLY A 107 -9.16 13.32 -20.85
CA GLY A 107 -9.13 11.95 -20.37
C GLY A 107 -8.70 11.81 -18.90
N LEU A 108 -8.43 10.58 -18.46
CA LEU A 108 -7.98 10.23 -17.11
C LEU A 108 -6.54 9.68 -17.10
N ALA A 109 -5.95 9.47 -18.25
CA ALA A 109 -4.55 9.16 -18.40
C ALA A 109 -3.73 10.44 -18.15
N ILE A 110 -2.95 10.47 -17.09
CA ILE A 110 -2.03 11.59 -16.83
C ILE A 110 -0.89 11.57 -17.84
N ARG A 111 -0.46 10.38 -18.23
CA ARG A 111 0.56 10.16 -19.23
C ARG A 111 0.27 8.88 -19.99
N SER A 112 0.34 8.95 -21.31
CA SER A 112 0.29 7.78 -22.17
C SER A 112 1.46 7.84 -23.15
N TYR A 113 2.00 6.67 -23.47
CA TYR A 113 3.03 6.54 -24.48
C TYR A 113 2.40 5.86 -25.70
N ALA A 114 2.67 6.39 -26.87
CA ALA A 114 2.31 5.73 -28.12
C ALA A 114 3.04 4.37 -28.19
N GLU A 115 2.50 3.41 -28.90
CA GLU A 115 3.12 2.07 -29.00
C GLU A 115 4.54 2.13 -29.59
N ASN A 116 4.78 3.05 -30.54
CA ASN A 116 6.07 3.30 -31.15
C ASN A 116 6.97 4.27 -30.36
N ALA A 117 6.52 4.82 -29.22
CA ALA A 117 7.32 5.79 -28.46
C ALA A 117 8.66 5.23 -27.91
N TYR A 118 8.80 3.90 -27.89
CA TYR A 118 10.01 3.21 -27.46
C TYR A 118 10.91 2.80 -28.63
N ASP A 119 10.44 2.98 -29.85
CA ASP A 119 11.12 2.59 -31.10
C ASP A 119 11.49 3.83 -31.94
N ILE A 120 11.48 5.03 -31.32
CA ILE A 120 11.83 6.32 -31.95
C ILE A 120 13.36 6.38 -32.07
N ASP A 121 13.85 6.65 -33.25
CA ASP A 121 15.29 6.79 -33.52
C ASP A 121 15.80 8.23 -33.28
N ASP A 122 17.12 8.42 -33.41
CA ASP A 122 17.76 9.72 -33.11
C ASP A 122 17.35 10.83 -34.08
N SER A 123 16.96 10.51 -35.30
CA SER A 123 16.48 11.47 -36.28
C SER A 123 15.13 12.05 -35.88
N ASP A 124 14.23 11.20 -35.43
CA ASP A 124 12.92 11.61 -34.92
C ASP A 124 13.07 12.47 -33.66
N TRP A 125 13.96 12.08 -32.74
CA TRP A 125 14.23 12.87 -31.56
C TRP A 125 14.77 14.27 -31.91
N SER A 126 15.62 14.39 -32.93
CA SER A 126 16.17 15.67 -33.39
C SER A 126 15.08 16.59 -33.90
N ASN A 127 14.10 16.04 -34.61
CA ASN A 127 12.96 16.80 -35.13
C ASN A 127 11.95 17.21 -34.04
N LEU A 128 11.79 16.38 -33.01
CA LEU A 128 10.86 16.68 -31.89
C LEU A 128 11.42 17.71 -30.91
N ARG A 129 12.74 17.84 -30.81
CA ARG A 129 13.38 18.76 -29.88
C ARG A 129 13.29 20.20 -30.38
N LYS A 130 12.66 21.08 -29.61
CA LYS A 130 12.60 22.52 -29.90
C LYS A 130 13.92 23.26 -29.74
N ILE A 131 14.77 22.75 -28.86
CA ILE A 131 16.11 23.29 -28.60
C ILE A 131 17.11 22.14 -28.81
N PRO A 132 18.13 22.32 -29.65
CA PRO A 132 19.16 21.32 -29.84
C PRO A 132 19.94 21.07 -28.55
N LEU A 133 20.37 19.84 -28.35
CA LEU A 133 21.21 19.47 -27.21
C LEU A 133 22.54 20.22 -27.25
N ALA A 134 22.96 20.75 -26.10
CA ALA A 134 24.31 21.25 -25.91
C ALA A 134 25.35 20.11 -26.08
N ILE A 135 26.61 20.46 -26.32
CA ILE A 135 27.70 19.48 -26.53
C ILE A 135 27.80 18.51 -25.35
N ALA A 136 27.74 19.03 -24.12
CA ALA A 136 27.77 18.21 -22.91
C ALA A 136 26.56 17.29 -22.77
N GLU A 137 25.37 17.76 -23.17
CA GLU A 137 24.13 16.96 -23.15
C GLU A 137 24.19 15.84 -24.19
N LYS A 138 24.73 16.13 -25.41
CA LYS A 138 24.94 15.09 -26.44
C LYS A 138 25.90 14.02 -25.95
N ALA A 139 27.02 14.42 -25.34
CA ALA A 139 27.99 13.48 -24.78
C ALA A 139 27.36 12.62 -23.67
N PHE A 140 26.50 13.23 -22.82
CA PHE A 140 25.78 12.51 -21.78
C PHE A 140 24.78 11.51 -22.36
N VAL A 141 23.97 11.89 -23.35
CA VAL A 141 23.02 11.00 -24.04
C VAL A 141 23.76 9.82 -24.67
N SER A 142 24.82 10.09 -25.46
CA SER A 142 25.62 9.03 -26.09
C SER A 142 26.24 8.07 -25.08
N LYS A 143 26.71 8.60 -23.93
CA LYS A 143 27.17 7.77 -22.83
C LYS A 143 26.06 6.91 -22.24
N GLN A 144 24.87 7.49 -22.02
CA GLN A 144 23.72 6.73 -21.49
C GLN A 144 23.28 5.64 -22.47
N ASP A 145 23.20 5.93 -23.77
CA ASP A 145 22.85 4.95 -24.78
C ASP A 145 23.86 3.80 -24.80
N SER A 146 25.15 4.11 -24.73
CA SER A 146 26.23 3.09 -24.64
C SER A 146 26.08 2.26 -23.35
N LEU A 147 25.75 2.88 -22.22
CA LEU A 147 25.49 2.16 -20.96
C LEU A 147 24.24 1.27 -21.04
N ILE A 148 23.17 1.75 -21.66
CA ILE A 148 21.94 0.96 -21.85
C ILE A 148 22.27 -0.27 -22.72
N LEU A 149 22.95 -0.07 -23.85
CA LEU A 149 23.38 -1.17 -24.71
C LEU A 149 24.30 -2.17 -23.97
N TYR A 150 25.20 -1.66 -23.14
CA TYR A 150 26.06 -2.52 -22.31
C TYR A 150 25.24 -3.30 -21.27
N PHE A 151 24.33 -2.63 -20.54
CA PHE A 151 23.51 -3.27 -19.51
C PHE A 151 22.46 -4.25 -20.07
N ASP A 152 22.05 -4.06 -21.32
CA ASP A 152 21.14 -4.97 -22.03
C ASP A 152 21.90 -6.08 -22.80
N SER A 153 23.22 -5.99 -22.87
CA SER A 153 24.03 -7.03 -23.54
C SER A 153 23.91 -8.37 -22.83
N ASP A 154 23.86 -9.45 -23.62
CA ASP A 154 23.79 -10.81 -23.08
C ASP A 154 24.95 -11.09 -22.12
N GLN A 155 26.15 -10.58 -22.42
CA GLN A 155 27.35 -10.77 -21.60
C GLN A 155 27.19 -10.11 -20.21
N TYR A 156 26.69 -8.89 -20.15
CA TYR A 156 26.45 -8.21 -18.88
C TYR A 156 25.33 -8.88 -18.09
N VAL A 157 24.18 -9.18 -18.73
CA VAL A 157 23.06 -9.86 -18.10
C VAL A 157 23.46 -11.21 -17.51
N ASP A 158 24.23 -12.01 -18.28
CA ASP A 158 24.74 -13.32 -17.82
C ASP A 158 25.75 -13.16 -16.66
N SER A 159 26.60 -12.12 -16.68
CA SER A 159 27.57 -11.85 -15.61
C SER A 159 26.88 -11.46 -14.31
N VAL A 160 25.87 -10.60 -14.40
CA VAL A 160 25.04 -10.18 -13.22
C VAL A 160 24.21 -11.35 -12.69
N ASP A 161 23.65 -12.16 -13.59
CA ASP A 161 22.93 -13.36 -13.17
C ASP A 161 23.87 -14.38 -12.50
N ALA A 162 25.08 -14.58 -13.02
CA ALA A 162 26.10 -15.43 -12.41
C ALA A 162 26.51 -14.91 -11.01
N PHE A 163 26.65 -13.58 -10.85
CA PHE A 163 26.97 -12.97 -9.56
C PHE A 163 25.83 -13.17 -8.55
N VAL A 164 24.58 -12.89 -8.94
CA VAL A 164 23.41 -13.00 -8.03
C VAL A 164 23.06 -14.45 -7.72
N ASN A 165 23.34 -15.38 -8.66
CA ASN A 165 23.08 -16.81 -8.47
C ASN A 165 24.21 -17.51 -7.69
N LYS A 166 25.27 -16.78 -7.33
CA LYS A 166 26.33 -17.32 -6.50
C LYS A 166 25.83 -17.50 -5.08
N LEU A 167 25.72 -18.75 -4.65
CA LEU A 167 25.24 -19.10 -3.32
C LEU A 167 26.30 -18.75 -2.25
N HIS A 168 25.89 -18.00 -1.24
CA HIS A 168 26.68 -17.73 -0.05
C HIS A 168 26.20 -18.58 1.12
N TRP A 169 27.10 -19.00 2.00
CA TRP A 169 26.80 -19.93 3.10
C TRP A 169 25.69 -19.44 4.07
N TYR A 170 25.53 -18.11 4.21
CA TYR A 170 24.52 -17.51 5.09
C TYR A 170 23.13 -17.36 4.44
N GLU A 171 23.05 -17.40 3.10
CA GLU A 171 21.78 -17.19 2.39
C GLU A 171 20.73 -18.25 2.71
N PRO A 172 21.05 -19.54 2.74
CA PRO A 172 20.07 -20.56 3.13
C PRO A 172 19.51 -20.34 4.54
N LEU A 173 20.29 -19.72 5.43
CA LEU A 173 19.89 -19.49 6.81
C LEU A 173 19.01 -18.24 6.97
N PHE A 174 19.40 -17.10 6.37
CA PHE A 174 18.86 -15.79 6.71
C PHE A 174 18.11 -15.07 5.58
N SER A 175 18.53 -15.20 4.33
CA SER A 175 17.95 -14.44 3.20
C SER A 175 17.22 -15.30 2.16
N GLY A 176 17.34 -16.62 2.26
CA GLY A 176 16.82 -17.56 1.27
C GLY A 176 17.73 -17.70 0.05
N ILE A 177 17.44 -18.70 -0.77
CA ILE A 177 18.18 -19.01 -1.98
C ILE A 177 17.41 -18.47 -3.17
N SER A 178 18.06 -17.66 -4.01
CA SER A 178 17.46 -17.11 -5.21
C SER A 178 18.27 -17.45 -6.46
N PHE A 179 17.62 -18.09 -7.42
CA PHE A 179 18.17 -18.30 -8.76
C PHE A 179 17.34 -17.57 -9.79
N ARG A 180 17.98 -16.77 -10.63
CA ARG A 180 17.30 -16.03 -11.68
C ARG A 180 18.01 -16.14 -13.02
N SER A 181 17.24 -15.98 -14.09
CA SER A 181 17.76 -15.68 -15.42
C SER A 181 16.95 -14.57 -16.04
N ARG A 182 17.54 -13.39 -16.18
CA ARG A 182 16.91 -12.23 -16.82
C ARG A 182 16.62 -12.52 -18.29
N LYS A 183 17.53 -13.16 -18.99
CA LYS A 183 17.38 -13.53 -20.41
C LYS A 183 16.18 -14.43 -20.66
N LYS A 184 15.95 -15.41 -19.78
CA LYS A 184 14.82 -16.33 -19.86
C LYS A 184 13.58 -15.82 -19.10
N GLY A 185 13.72 -14.73 -18.34
CA GLY A 185 12.63 -14.09 -17.59
C GLY A 185 12.10 -14.91 -16.41
N TYR A 186 12.91 -15.76 -15.78
CA TYR A 186 12.48 -16.52 -14.62
C TYR A 186 13.29 -16.21 -13.35
N ARG A 187 12.65 -16.42 -12.22
CA ARG A 187 13.24 -16.42 -10.88
C ARG A 187 12.67 -17.59 -10.09
N PHE A 188 13.56 -18.34 -9.46
CA PHE A 188 13.22 -19.31 -8.42
C PHE A 188 13.69 -18.75 -7.07
N TYR A 189 12.89 -18.89 -6.04
CA TYR A 189 13.22 -18.48 -4.70
C TYR A 189 12.82 -19.57 -3.71
N LEU A 190 13.72 -19.89 -2.78
CA LEU A 190 13.48 -20.77 -1.65
C LEU A 190 13.62 -19.96 -0.37
N ASP A 191 12.64 -20.08 0.51
CA ASP A 191 12.59 -19.32 1.77
C ASP A 191 13.78 -19.66 2.68
N PRO A 192 14.27 -18.69 3.48
CA PRO A 192 15.37 -18.94 4.42
C PRO A 192 14.93 -19.83 5.57
N LEU A 193 15.85 -20.65 6.07
CA LEU A 193 15.57 -21.60 7.16
C LEU A 193 15.08 -20.93 8.44
N ILE A 194 15.53 -19.72 8.74
CA ILE A 194 15.08 -18.98 9.93
C ILE A 194 13.57 -18.70 9.91
N ASN A 195 12.99 -18.44 8.73
CA ASN A 195 11.56 -18.22 8.56
C ASN A 195 10.76 -19.52 8.44
N GLN A 196 11.46 -20.63 8.22
CA GLN A 196 10.85 -21.95 8.07
C GLN A 196 10.61 -22.64 9.41
N PHE A 197 11.12 -22.06 10.49
CA PHE A 197 11.05 -22.64 11.82
C PHE A 197 9.97 -21.96 12.64
N ASN A 198 8.90 -22.66 12.94
CA ASN A 198 7.81 -22.15 13.77
C ASN A 198 7.75 -22.94 15.09
N PRO A 199 8.32 -22.41 16.18
CA PRO A 199 8.32 -23.10 17.49
C PRO A 199 6.94 -23.07 18.17
N ALA A 200 6.07 -22.16 17.78
CA ALA A 200 4.76 -21.92 18.39
C ALA A 200 3.58 -22.35 17.48
N GLY A 201 3.83 -23.19 16.50
CA GLY A 201 2.79 -23.69 15.61
C GLY A 201 1.82 -24.64 16.30
N ILE A 202 0.74 -24.99 15.59
CA ILE A 202 -0.21 -26.01 16.06
C ILE A 202 0.50 -27.35 16.13
N GLY A 203 0.50 -27.98 17.30
CA GLY A 203 1.31 -29.16 17.59
C GLY A 203 2.77 -28.84 17.90
N GLY A 204 3.07 -27.63 18.38
CA GLY A 204 4.40 -27.21 18.79
C GLY A 204 5.33 -26.86 17.63
N TRP A 205 6.50 -27.46 17.59
CA TRP A 205 7.50 -27.19 16.57
C TRP A 205 7.05 -27.69 15.20
N ARG A 206 7.11 -26.77 14.23
CA ARG A 206 6.82 -27.06 12.83
C ARG A 206 7.95 -26.58 11.95
N GLN A 207 8.33 -27.40 10.98
CA GLN A 207 9.31 -27.07 9.95
C GLN A 207 8.59 -26.84 8.64
N GLN A 208 8.72 -25.64 8.08
CA GLN A 208 8.16 -25.28 6.79
C GLN A 208 9.27 -25.22 5.74
N VAL A 209 8.95 -25.58 4.51
CA VAL A 209 9.78 -25.32 3.32
C VAL A 209 8.88 -24.65 2.31
N GLY A 210 9.17 -23.39 2.02
CA GLY A 210 8.43 -22.57 1.06
C GLY A 210 9.27 -22.23 -0.16
N SER A 211 8.63 -22.17 -1.33
CA SER A 211 9.29 -21.80 -2.58
C SER A 211 8.38 -21.03 -3.53
N GLU A 212 8.98 -20.20 -4.35
CA GLU A 212 8.30 -19.46 -5.42
C GLU A 212 9.10 -19.62 -6.73
N PHE A 213 8.41 -20.01 -7.80
CA PHE A 213 8.92 -19.90 -9.17
C PHE A 213 8.11 -18.86 -9.93
N ARG A 214 8.79 -17.84 -10.45
CA ARG A 214 8.16 -16.74 -11.19
C ARG A 214 8.74 -16.63 -12.59
N ARG A 215 7.87 -16.54 -13.59
CA ARG A 215 8.25 -16.25 -14.98
C ARG A 215 7.55 -14.96 -15.45
N ILE A 216 8.36 -14.03 -15.96
CA ILE A 216 7.89 -12.80 -16.59
C ILE A 216 8.14 -12.92 -18.08
N PHE A 217 7.12 -12.74 -18.90
CA PHE A 217 7.18 -12.78 -20.35
C PHE A 217 7.48 -11.39 -20.92
N LYS A 218 7.94 -11.31 -22.18
CA LYS A 218 8.29 -10.05 -22.86
C LYS A 218 7.16 -9.01 -22.89
N ASN A 219 5.91 -9.44 -22.77
CA ASN A 219 4.71 -8.58 -22.74
C ASN A 219 4.22 -8.27 -21.31
N ASP A 220 5.10 -8.35 -20.33
CA ASP A 220 4.83 -8.14 -18.89
C ASP A 220 3.77 -9.09 -18.28
N LYS A 221 3.33 -10.12 -19.00
CA LYS A 221 2.55 -11.22 -18.41
C LYS A 221 3.42 -11.94 -17.39
N ARG A 222 2.79 -12.42 -16.33
CA ARG A 222 3.52 -13.06 -15.22
C ARG A 222 2.83 -14.35 -14.80
N LEU A 223 3.59 -15.43 -14.75
CA LEU A 223 3.17 -16.70 -14.20
C LEU A 223 3.99 -16.96 -12.93
N THR A 224 3.31 -17.20 -11.82
CA THR A 224 3.93 -17.49 -10.53
C THR A 224 3.38 -18.81 -10.01
N PHE A 225 4.27 -19.73 -9.69
CA PHE A 225 3.97 -20.92 -8.90
C PHE A 225 4.55 -20.69 -7.52
N SER A 226 3.76 -20.82 -6.48
CA SER A 226 4.23 -20.75 -5.11
C SER A 226 3.63 -21.87 -4.28
N GLY A 227 4.34 -22.26 -3.25
CA GLY A 227 3.85 -23.28 -2.35
C GLY A 227 4.79 -23.51 -1.19
N TYR A 228 4.25 -24.14 -0.18
CA TYR A 228 5.01 -24.59 0.97
C TYR A 228 4.52 -25.94 1.47
N ALA A 229 5.42 -26.67 2.11
CA ALA A 229 5.14 -27.85 2.89
C ALA A 229 5.56 -27.59 4.34
N ASN A 230 4.73 -27.97 5.30
CA ASN A 230 4.88 -27.69 6.71
C ASN A 230 4.70 -28.98 7.52
N TYR A 231 5.76 -29.47 8.15
CA TYR A 231 5.75 -30.70 8.96
C TYR A 231 5.71 -30.37 10.45
N GLY A 232 4.72 -30.90 11.17
CA GLY A 232 4.55 -30.77 12.60
C GLY A 232 5.12 -31.98 13.33
N TYR A 233 6.13 -31.76 14.19
CA TYR A 233 6.84 -32.89 14.84
C TYR A 233 5.99 -33.60 15.89
N ALA A 234 5.19 -32.89 16.67
CA ALA A 234 4.35 -33.51 17.70
C ALA A 234 3.15 -34.25 17.11
N ASN A 235 2.52 -33.70 16.08
CA ASN A 235 1.37 -34.29 15.42
C ASN A 235 1.77 -35.32 14.34
N GLN A 236 3.05 -35.34 13.92
CA GLN A 236 3.55 -36.14 12.80
C GLN A 236 2.72 -35.92 11.53
N ASP A 237 2.30 -34.69 11.28
CA ASP A 237 1.43 -34.34 10.18
C ASP A 237 2.14 -33.42 9.17
N LEU A 238 1.84 -33.64 7.90
CA LEU A 238 2.29 -32.79 6.79
C LEU A 238 1.14 -31.93 6.33
N ARG A 239 1.38 -30.63 6.26
CA ARG A 239 0.44 -29.61 5.76
C ARG A 239 1.10 -28.82 4.66
N GLY A 240 0.30 -28.10 3.86
CA GLY A 240 0.86 -27.22 2.85
C GLY A 240 -0.15 -26.70 1.86
N GLU A 241 0.34 -25.83 1.02
CA GLU A 241 -0.41 -25.17 -0.04
C GLU A 241 0.43 -25.08 -1.31
N LEU A 242 -0.23 -25.26 -2.44
CA LEU A 242 0.32 -24.95 -3.78
C LEU A 242 -0.61 -23.94 -4.45
N SER A 243 -0.04 -22.92 -5.05
CA SER A 243 -0.77 -21.90 -5.79
C SER A 243 -0.13 -21.57 -7.13
N VAL A 244 -0.99 -21.27 -8.09
CA VAL A 244 -0.62 -20.81 -9.43
C VAL A 244 -1.35 -19.51 -9.70
N ASN A 245 -0.59 -18.46 -9.96
CA ASN A 245 -1.11 -17.13 -10.29
C ASN A 245 -0.66 -16.74 -11.69
N TYR A 246 -1.61 -16.39 -12.56
CA TYR A 246 -1.33 -15.98 -13.94
C TYR A 246 -1.93 -14.62 -14.27
N LEU A 247 -1.09 -13.58 -14.24
CA LEU A 247 -1.41 -12.25 -14.76
C LEU A 247 -1.29 -12.26 -16.28
N TYR A 248 -2.40 -12.51 -16.99
CA TYR A 248 -2.40 -12.67 -18.44
C TYR A 248 -2.64 -11.37 -19.22
N ASN A 249 -3.14 -10.31 -18.57
CA ASN A 249 -3.25 -8.98 -19.16
C ASN A 249 -2.93 -7.87 -18.13
N PRO A 250 -1.67 -7.37 -18.11
CA PRO A 250 -1.26 -6.34 -17.17
C PRO A 250 -1.89 -4.96 -17.41
N LYS A 251 -2.43 -4.69 -18.60
CA LYS A 251 -3.11 -3.41 -18.91
C LYS A 251 -4.47 -3.31 -18.23
N SER A 252 -5.17 -4.41 -18.05
CA SER A 252 -6.49 -4.49 -17.40
C SER A 252 -6.49 -5.37 -16.15
N PHE A 253 -5.31 -5.65 -15.59
CA PHE A 253 -5.13 -6.44 -14.35
C PHE A 253 -5.85 -7.78 -14.37
N LYS A 254 -5.93 -8.44 -15.55
CA LYS A 254 -6.58 -9.74 -15.67
C LYS A 254 -5.67 -10.82 -15.12
N GLU A 255 -6.10 -11.40 -14.02
CA GLU A 255 -5.34 -12.34 -13.20
C GLU A 255 -6.21 -13.51 -12.80
N LEU A 256 -5.70 -14.71 -12.97
CA LEU A 256 -6.29 -15.96 -12.51
C LEU A 256 -5.40 -16.56 -11.44
N GLU A 257 -6.00 -17.07 -10.38
CA GLU A 257 -5.31 -17.80 -9.31
C GLU A 257 -6.06 -19.08 -8.98
N LEU A 258 -5.30 -20.15 -8.85
CA LEU A 258 -5.75 -21.43 -8.32
C LEU A 258 -4.84 -21.77 -7.14
N ALA A 259 -5.44 -22.03 -5.97
CA ALA A 259 -4.73 -22.51 -4.81
C ALA A 259 -5.38 -23.80 -4.28
N VAL A 260 -4.57 -24.78 -3.94
CA VAL A 260 -4.99 -26.04 -3.35
C VAL A 260 -4.14 -26.34 -2.12
N GLY A 261 -4.75 -26.83 -1.07
CA GLY A 261 -4.00 -27.10 0.16
C GLY A 261 -4.76 -27.86 1.22
N ASP A 262 -4.00 -28.27 2.23
CA ASP A 262 -4.46 -28.80 3.50
C ASP A 262 -3.63 -28.12 4.59
N ASP A 263 -4.20 -27.14 5.28
CA ASP A 263 -3.47 -26.40 6.31
C ASP A 263 -4.40 -25.90 7.42
N TYR A 264 -3.81 -25.30 8.43
CA TYR A 264 -4.52 -24.64 9.50
C TYR A 264 -4.90 -23.23 9.08
N MET A 265 -6.18 -22.89 9.18
CA MET A 265 -6.68 -21.55 8.94
C MET A 265 -7.01 -20.86 10.26
N MET A 266 -6.73 -19.57 10.33
CA MET A 266 -7.26 -18.74 11.40
C MET A 266 -8.75 -18.48 11.16
N ILE A 267 -9.57 -18.69 12.19
CA ILE A 267 -11.01 -18.41 12.16
C ILE A 267 -11.23 -16.90 12.12
N ASN A 268 -10.57 -16.17 13.01
CA ASN A 268 -10.52 -14.73 13.03
C ASN A 268 -9.11 -14.27 12.62
N THR A 269 -8.95 -13.84 11.37
CA THR A 269 -7.68 -13.36 10.81
C THR A 269 -7.25 -11.99 11.37
N TYR A 270 -8.06 -11.41 12.24
CA TYR A 270 -7.86 -10.07 12.80
C TYR A 270 -7.52 -10.08 14.28
N GLU A 271 -7.19 -11.24 14.81
CA GLU A 271 -6.83 -11.33 16.21
C GLU A 271 -5.49 -10.63 16.50
N SER A 272 -5.32 -10.29 17.75
CA SER A 272 -4.11 -9.69 18.29
C SER A 272 -2.87 -10.57 18.07
N ILE A 273 -1.67 -10.01 18.22
CA ILE A 273 -0.42 -10.80 18.15
C ILE A 273 -0.46 -11.98 19.13
N LEU A 274 -0.96 -11.77 20.35
CA LEU A 274 -1.16 -12.84 21.32
C LEU A 274 -2.21 -13.84 20.87
N GLY A 275 -3.28 -13.38 20.20
CA GLY A 275 -4.31 -14.23 19.63
C GLY A 275 -3.85 -15.10 18.47
N THR A 276 -2.74 -14.75 17.79
CA THR A 276 -2.14 -15.65 16.79
C THR A 276 -1.60 -16.95 17.40
N PHE A 277 -1.35 -16.95 18.69
CA PHE A 277 -0.98 -18.16 19.44
C PHE A 277 -2.19 -18.86 20.04
N ALA A 278 -3.37 -18.26 19.95
CA ALA A 278 -4.60 -18.77 20.54
C ALA A 278 -5.18 -19.93 19.71
N ARG A 279 -5.11 -21.15 20.20
CA ARG A 279 -5.57 -22.37 19.50
C ARG A 279 -7.05 -22.36 19.20
N ARG A 280 -7.88 -21.70 20.03
CA ARG A 280 -9.31 -21.49 19.77
C ARG A 280 -9.58 -20.78 18.44
N ASN A 281 -8.57 -20.07 17.91
CA ASN A 281 -8.67 -19.31 16.67
C ASN A 281 -8.29 -20.12 15.42
N PHE A 282 -8.04 -21.42 15.55
CA PHE A 282 -7.62 -22.24 14.42
C PHE A 282 -8.62 -23.35 14.10
N ALA A 283 -8.72 -23.64 12.81
CA ALA A 283 -9.40 -24.78 12.25
C ALA A 283 -8.53 -25.41 11.15
N ARG A 284 -8.68 -26.68 10.89
CA ARG A 284 -8.08 -27.31 9.71
C ARG A 284 -8.94 -27.04 8.50
N ARG A 285 -8.32 -26.76 7.37
CA ARG A 285 -8.97 -26.50 6.09
C ARG A 285 -8.27 -27.26 4.97
N GLN A 286 -9.00 -28.15 4.30
CA GLN A 286 -8.61 -28.73 3.04
C GLN A 286 -9.37 -28.00 1.95
N PHE A 287 -8.70 -27.43 0.94
CA PHE A 287 -9.36 -26.48 0.07
C PHE A 287 -8.87 -26.47 -1.37
N ILE A 288 -9.75 -26.00 -2.23
CA ILE A 288 -9.49 -25.54 -3.60
C ILE A 288 -10.08 -24.15 -3.71
N ASN A 289 -9.23 -23.15 -3.96
CA ASN A 289 -9.63 -21.76 -4.17
C ASN A 289 -9.39 -21.36 -5.61
N LEU A 290 -10.36 -20.70 -6.20
CA LEU A 290 -10.26 -20.05 -7.50
C LEU A 290 -10.51 -18.56 -7.35
N MET A 291 -9.69 -17.74 -8.00
CA MET A 291 -9.88 -16.29 -8.06
C MET A 291 -9.65 -15.80 -9.49
N HIS A 292 -10.54 -14.93 -9.95
CA HIS A 292 -10.33 -14.15 -11.17
C HIS A 292 -10.56 -12.68 -10.89
N ARG A 293 -9.53 -11.86 -11.13
CA ARG A 293 -9.60 -10.41 -10.96
C ARG A 293 -9.35 -9.72 -12.28
N PHE A 294 -10.08 -8.63 -12.54
CA PHE A 294 -9.90 -7.80 -13.74
C PHE A 294 -10.46 -6.39 -13.54
N GLU A 295 -9.93 -5.45 -14.30
CA GLU A 295 -10.51 -4.12 -14.48
C GLU A 295 -11.44 -4.17 -15.68
N LEU A 296 -12.74 -3.96 -15.47
CA LEU A 296 -13.76 -3.98 -16.51
C LEU A 296 -13.72 -2.70 -17.36
N ILE A 297 -13.75 -1.57 -16.68
CA ILE A 297 -13.52 -0.23 -17.21
C ILE A 297 -12.60 0.52 -16.25
N ASN A 298 -12.01 1.63 -16.69
CA ASN A 298 -11.07 2.36 -15.82
C ASN A 298 -11.67 2.71 -14.46
N GLY A 299 -11.08 2.16 -13.42
CA GLY A 299 -11.49 2.34 -12.03
C GLY A 299 -12.56 1.38 -11.54
N LEU A 300 -13.10 0.49 -12.38
CA LEU A 300 -14.06 -0.54 -11.98
C LEU A 300 -13.38 -1.91 -12.01
N PHE A 301 -13.07 -2.42 -10.85
CA PHE A 301 -12.43 -3.73 -10.65
C PHE A 301 -13.48 -4.74 -10.22
N VAL A 302 -13.38 -5.93 -10.77
CA VAL A 302 -14.21 -7.08 -10.42
C VAL A 302 -13.31 -8.20 -9.97
N ARG A 303 -13.65 -8.82 -8.84
CA ARG A 303 -13.00 -10.03 -8.34
C ARG A 303 -14.06 -11.10 -8.13
N LEU A 304 -13.91 -12.21 -8.82
CA LEU A 304 -14.71 -13.41 -8.65
C LEU A 304 -13.91 -14.42 -7.84
N THR A 305 -14.53 -15.05 -6.87
CA THR A 305 -13.89 -16.06 -6.01
C THR A 305 -14.79 -17.30 -5.90
N TYR A 306 -14.16 -18.44 -5.78
CA TYR A 306 -14.83 -19.68 -5.44
C TYR A 306 -13.97 -20.45 -4.44
N ASP A 307 -14.55 -20.80 -3.30
CA ASP A 307 -13.94 -21.59 -2.23
C ASP A 307 -14.70 -22.90 -2.08
N TYR A 308 -14.03 -23.98 -2.37
CA TYR A 308 -14.48 -25.33 -2.00
C TYR A 308 -13.55 -25.85 -0.92
N SER A 309 -14.08 -26.12 0.27
CA SER A 309 -13.23 -26.58 1.36
C SER A 309 -13.96 -27.48 2.35
N LYS A 310 -13.22 -28.47 2.90
CA LYS A 310 -13.62 -29.20 4.09
C LYS A 310 -12.97 -28.52 5.30
N ARG A 311 -13.75 -28.24 6.32
CA ARG A 311 -13.31 -27.61 7.57
C ARG A 311 -13.52 -28.58 8.74
N SER A 312 -12.48 -28.71 9.57
CA SER A 312 -12.45 -29.64 10.69
C SER A 312 -11.92 -28.96 11.94
N SER A 313 -12.46 -29.32 13.09
CA SER A 313 -11.91 -28.90 14.38
C SER A 313 -10.51 -29.47 14.59
N ILE A 314 -9.69 -28.74 15.32
CA ILE A 314 -8.35 -29.20 15.74
C ILE A 314 -8.34 -29.76 17.16
N SER A 315 -9.51 -29.94 17.78
CA SER A 315 -9.65 -30.43 19.16
C SER A 315 -9.09 -31.84 19.40
N ASN A 316 -8.99 -32.64 18.32
CA ASN A 316 -8.46 -34.00 18.38
C ASN A 316 -6.95 -34.10 18.11
N LEU A 317 -6.28 -32.98 17.91
CA LEU A 317 -4.85 -32.97 17.66
C LEU A 317 -4.06 -32.90 18.97
N THR A 318 -2.88 -33.50 18.96
CA THR A 318 -1.92 -33.33 20.05
C THR A 318 -1.41 -31.88 19.98
N LEU A 319 -1.74 -31.11 20.98
CA LEU A 319 -1.35 -29.73 21.13
C LEU A 319 -0.19 -29.69 22.11
N ASN A 320 0.95 -29.13 21.73
CA ASN A 320 2.14 -29.14 22.56
C ASN A 320 1.96 -28.24 23.79
N SER A 321 2.39 -28.73 24.94
CA SER A 321 2.19 -28.13 26.26
C SER A 321 3.07 -26.92 26.57
N SER A 322 4.22 -26.75 25.91
CA SER A 322 5.21 -25.71 26.32
C SER A 322 4.68 -24.27 26.33
N TRP A 323 3.75 -23.96 25.42
CA TRP A 323 3.08 -22.65 25.37
C TRP A 323 1.74 -22.65 26.10
N ASP A 324 1.13 -23.83 26.30
CA ASP A 324 -0.09 -23.98 27.10
C ASP A 324 0.20 -23.69 28.56
N ASP A 325 1.36 -24.10 29.08
CA ASP A 325 1.79 -23.80 30.44
C ASP A 325 1.99 -22.29 30.65
N LEU A 326 2.42 -21.57 29.61
CA LEU A 326 2.60 -20.11 29.64
C LEU A 326 1.29 -19.35 29.45
N LEU A 327 0.39 -19.83 28.60
CA LEU A 327 -0.85 -19.14 28.22
C LEU A 327 -2.07 -19.66 29.00
N GLY A 328 -1.92 -20.76 29.73
CA GLY A 328 -2.95 -21.42 30.55
C GLY A 328 -4.04 -22.12 29.74
N GLU A 329 -4.94 -22.81 30.44
CA GLU A 329 -6.12 -23.49 29.88
C GLU A 329 -7.12 -22.55 29.17
N ILE A 330 -6.84 -21.26 29.12
CA ILE A 330 -7.69 -20.20 28.56
C ILE A 330 -7.92 -20.36 27.05
N ASN A 331 -7.33 -21.40 26.43
CA ASN A 331 -7.20 -21.46 24.99
C ASN A 331 -7.48 -22.82 24.32
N PRO A 332 -8.49 -23.58 24.79
CA PRO A 332 -8.83 -24.84 24.13
C PRO A 332 -9.34 -24.57 22.70
N PRO A 333 -9.00 -25.42 21.73
CA PRO A 333 -9.57 -25.33 20.39
C PRO A 333 -11.08 -25.54 20.47
N GLN A 334 -11.80 -24.78 19.66
CA GLN A 334 -13.25 -24.89 19.60
C GLN A 334 -13.63 -26.16 18.83
N TYR A 335 -14.39 -27.03 19.49
CA TYR A 335 -14.94 -28.22 18.84
C TYR A 335 -16.13 -27.86 17.95
N PHE A 336 -16.14 -28.39 16.75
CA PHE A 336 -17.28 -28.40 15.84
C PHE A 336 -17.18 -29.64 14.94
N PRO A 337 -18.31 -30.19 14.47
CA PRO A 337 -18.30 -31.32 13.55
C PRO A 337 -17.76 -30.88 12.18
N ASP A 338 -17.07 -31.78 11.52
CA ASP A 338 -16.59 -31.59 10.16
C ASP A 338 -17.71 -31.15 9.23
N TYR A 339 -17.43 -30.22 8.34
CA TYR A 339 -18.39 -29.77 7.34
C TYR A 339 -17.71 -29.33 6.05
N THR A 340 -18.45 -29.44 4.96
CA THR A 340 -18.01 -29.04 3.63
C THR A 340 -18.59 -27.67 3.27
N VAL A 341 -17.80 -26.87 2.61
CA VAL A 341 -18.13 -25.49 2.20
C VAL A 341 -17.98 -25.35 0.69
N SER A 342 -18.96 -24.75 0.07
CA SER A 342 -18.91 -24.27 -1.29
C SER A 342 -19.41 -22.83 -1.31
N ILE A 343 -18.52 -21.87 -1.49
CA ILE A 343 -18.81 -20.43 -1.44
C ILE A 343 -18.38 -19.77 -2.74
N ALA A 344 -19.32 -19.12 -3.41
CA ALA A 344 -19.03 -18.20 -4.52
C ALA A 344 -19.08 -16.75 -4.03
N GLY A 345 -18.16 -15.94 -4.50
CA GLY A 345 -18.06 -14.53 -4.16
C GLY A 345 -17.88 -13.65 -5.38
N ILE A 346 -18.46 -12.46 -5.34
CA ILE A 346 -18.19 -11.37 -6.26
C ILE A 346 -17.92 -10.09 -5.45
N GLU A 347 -16.80 -9.45 -5.76
CA GLU A 347 -16.45 -8.13 -5.24
C GLU A 347 -16.32 -7.16 -6.40
N ILE A 348 -17.01 -6.02 -6.31
CA ILE A 348 -16.95 -4.93 -7.28
C ILE A 348 -16.39 -3.72 -6.56
N GLN A 349 -15.23 -3.25 -6.98
CA GLN A 349 -14.58 -2.07 -6.42
C GLN A 349 -14.58 -0.96 -7.45
N TYR A 350 -15.13 0.21 -7.10
CA TYR A 350 -15.19 1.37 -7.96
C TYR A 350 -14.40 2.55 -7.41
N ARG A 351 -13.54 3.11 -8.26
CA ARG A 351 -12.74 4.32 -8.01
C ARG A 351 -13.09 5.37 -9.04
N HIS A 352 -13.97 6.28 -8.68
CA HIS A 352 -14.41 7.33 -9.60
C HIS A 352 -13.22 8.18 -10.07
N ARG A 353 -13.14 8.45 -11.37
CA ARG A 353 -12.05 9.23 -12.01
C ARG A 353 -10.64 8.74 -11.64
N GLN A 354 -10.44 7.45 -11.64
CA GLN A 354 -9.15 6.81 -11.44
C GLN A 354 -8.12 7.34 -12.44
N ARG A 355 -7.05 7.99 -11.95
CA ARG A 355 -5.95 8.45 -12.78
C ARG A 355 -4.92 7.34 -12.96
N TYR A 356 -4.28 7.32 -14.12
CA TYR A 356 -3.32 6.28 -14.45
C TYR A 356 -2.26 6.76 -15.44
N ILE A 357 -1.16 6.01 -15.53
CA ILE A 357 -0.15 6.09 -16.57
C ILE A 357 -0.24 4.80 -17.39
N MET A 358 -0.34 4.93 -18.70
CA MET A 358 -0.28 3.79 -19.60
C MET A 358 1.15 3.64 -20.13
N LYS A 359 1.80 2.52 -19.82
CA LYS A 359 3.06 2.08 -20.43
C LYS A 359 2.80 1.06 -21.53
N LYS A 360 3.82 0.72 -22.35
CA LYS A 360 3.70 -0.22 -23.49
C LYS A 360 2.85 -1.47 -23.16
N ASN A 361 3.13 -2.14 -22.07
CA ASN A 361 2.47 -3.40 -21.70
C ASN A 361 1.68 -3.37 -20.39
N ARG A 362 1.73 -2.30 -19.62
CA ARG A 362 1.10 -2.23 -18.28
C ARG A 362 0.51 -0.87 -17.97
N LYS A 363 -0.53 -0.90 -17.15
CA LYS A 363 -1.19 0.27 -16.57
C LYS A 363 -0.72 0.47 -15.14
N LEU A 364 -0.32 1.71 -14.80
CA LEU A 364 0.06 2.12 -13.45
C LEU A 364 -1.03 3.02 -12.88
N LEU A 365 -1.63 2.63 -11.79
CA LEU A 365 -2.68 3.40 -11.12
C LEU A 365 -2.06 4.48 -10.24
N LEU A 366 -2.57 5.71 -10.34
CA LEU A 366 -2.13 6.87 -9.56
C LEU A 366 -3.16 7.31 -8.51
N GLY A 367 -4.21 6.50 -8.33
CA GLY A 367 -5.28 6.81 -7.39
C GLY A 367 -6.36 7.75 -7.93
N SER A 368 -7.27 8.10 -7.08
CA SER A 368 -8.40 8.99 -7.33
C SER A 368 -8.45 10.07 -6.24
N LYS A 369 -9.14 11.17 -6.50
CA LYS A 369 -9.50 12.18 -5.49
C LYS A 369 -10.84 11.88 -4.81
N TYR A 370 -11.48 10.79 -5.18
CA TYR A 370 -12.79 10.39 -4.67
C TYR A 370 -12.68 9.10 -3.88
N PRO A 371 -13.61 8.86 -2.96
CA PRO A 371 -13.65 7.62 -2.20
C PRO A 371 -13.69 6.38 -3.09
N THR A 372 -13.11 5.31 -2.60
CA THR A 372 -13.26 3.98 -3.17
C THR A 372 -14.49 3.33 -2.56
N ILE A 373 -15.38 2.81 -3.38
CA ILE A 373 -16.57 2.07 -2.96
C ILE A 373 -16.38 0.62 -3.37
N ALA A 374 -16.61 -0.30 -2.45
CA ALA A 374 -16.57 -1.74 -2.68
C ALA A 374 -17.89 -2.38 -2.29
N LEU A 375 -18.43 -3.20 -3.18
CA LEU A 375 -19.59 -4.04 -2.95
C LEU A 375 -19.14 -5.49 -3.02
N GLU A 376 -19.44 -6.27 -2.01
CA GLU A 376 -19.13 -7.69 -1.95
C GLU A 376 -20.40 -8.49 -1.69
N TYR A 377 -20.59 -9.52 -2.50
CA TYR A 377 -21.63 -10.52 -2.28
C TYR A 377 -20.99 -11.90 -2.20
N ARG A 378 -21.33 -12.66 -1.15
CA ARG A 378 -20.94 -14.06 -0.97
C ARG A 378 -22.16 -14.94 -0.85
N LYS A 379 -22.13 -16.08 -1.55
CA LYS A 379 -23.16 -17.12 -1.51
C LYS A 379 -22.55 -18.42 -1.04
N GLY A 380 -22.97 -18.90 0.14
CA GLY A 380 -22.81 -20.29 0.53
C GLY A 380 -23.83 -21.13 -0.22
N ILE A 381 -23.37 -22.04 -1.09
CA ILE A 381 -24.20 -22.81 -2.02
C ILE A 381 -24.53 -24.15 -1.35
N PRO A 382 -25.78 -24.38 -0.94
CA PRO A 382 -26.15 -25.62 -0.26
C PRO A 382 -26.14 -26.82 -1.22
N LYS A 383 -25.75 -27.98 -0.69
CA LYS A 383 -25.76 -29.27 -1.40
C LYS A 383 -24.80 -29.39 -2.59
N TRP A 384 -24.29 -28.26 -3.13
CA TRP A 384 -23.34 -28.30 -4.23
C TRP A 384 -22.00 -28.89 -3.77
N LEU A 385 -21.56 -29.98 -4.41
CA LEU A 385 -20.39 -30.76 -4.03
C LEU A 385 -20.43 -31.23 -2.55
N GLY A 386 -21.62 -31.51 -2.00
CA GLY A 386 -21.77 -31.89 -0.61
C GLY A 386 -21.69 -30.75 0.41
N SER A 387 -21.89 -29.53 -0.02
CA SER A 387 -21.81 -28.34 0.87
C SER A 387 -22.90 -28.29 1.92
N ASP A 388 -22.49 -28.07 3.17
CA ASP A 388 -23.34 -27.92 4.34
C ASP A 388 -23.75 -26.49 4.64
N VAL A 389 -23.24 -25.48 3.88
CA VAL A 389 -23.48 -24.07 4.14
C VAL A 389 -24.55 -23.49 3.22
N ASN A 390 -25.43 -22.67 3.79
CA ASN A 390 -26.44 -21.92 3.05
C ASN A 390 -26.60 -20.53 3.64
N TYR A 391 -25.99 -19.53 3.03
CA TYR A 391 -26.16 -18.15 3.43
C TYR A 391 -25.89 -17.20 2.25
N ASN A 392 -26.39 -15.99 2.38
CA ASN A 392 -26.05 -14.86 1.52
C ASN A 392 -25.48 -13.75 2.39
N LEU A 393 -24.33 -13.22 2.04
CA LEU A 393 -23.72 -12.09 2.72
C LEU A 393 -23.55 -10.95 1.71
N LEU A 394 -24.14 -9.82 2.01
CA LEU A 394 -23.92 -8.58 1.24
C LEU A 394 -23.15 -7.60 2.10
N ARG A 395 -22.08 -7.02 1.57
CA ARG A 395 -21.27 -6.00 2.24
C ARG A 395 -21.03 -4.81 1.31
N VAL A 396 -21.08 -3.61 1.87
CA VAL A 396 -20.70 -2.37 1.21
C VAL A 396 -19.66 -1.68 2.06
N ASN A 397 -18.57 -1.25 1.46
CA ASN A 397 -17.52 -0.48 2.11
C ASN A 397 -17.21 0.77 1.29
N ALA A 398 -16.98 1.87 1.98
CA ALA A 398 -16.45 3.09 1.37
C ALA A 398 -15.26 3.58 2.20
N PHE A 399 -14.16 3.93 1.55
CA PHE A 399 -12.96 4.40 2.24
C PHE A 399 -12.18 5.40 1.40
N ASP A 400 -11.47 6.30 2.07
CA ASP A 400 -10.65 7.32 1.41
C ASP A 400 -9.49 7.79 2.27
N HIS A 401 -8.55 8.46 1.59
CA HIS A 401 -7.46 9.22 2.16
C HIS A 401 -7.55 10.66 1.67
N ILE A 402 -7.86 11.59 2.56
CA ILE A 402 -8.06 13.00 2.23
C ILE A 402 -6.88 13.80 2.74
N GLN A 403 -6.17 14.48 1.82
CA GLN A 403 -5.10 15.41 2.16
C GLN A 403 -5.71 16.81 2.40
N TRP A 404 -5.50 17.37 3.59
CA TRP A 404 -5.93 18.72 3.95
C TRP A 404 -4.74 19.68 3.85
N PRO A 405 -4.76 20.65 2.94
CA PRO A 405 -3.69 21.65 2.88
C PRO A 405 -3.51 22.33 4.25
N ARG A 406 -2.30 22.30 4.82
CA ARG A 406 -1.92 22.87 6.13
C ARG A 406 -2.43 22.15 7.38
N LEU A 407 -3.38 21.23 7.28
CA LEU A 407 -3.97 20.54 8.45
C LEU A 407 -3.60 19.06 8.52
N GLY A 408 -2.80 18.54 7.56
CA GLY A 408 -2.41 17.14 7.55
C GLY A 408 -3.32 16.27 6.69
N TYR A 409 -3.67 15.07 7.14
CA TYR A 409 -4.50 14.15 6.36
C TYR A 409 -5.45 13.32 7.23
N SER A 410 -6.55 12.90 6.63
CA SER A 410 -7.53 12.01 7.23
C SER A 410 -7.60 10.69 6.47
N ASN A 411 -7.66 9.58 7.19
CA ASN A 411 -8.08 8.29 6.67
C ASN A 411 -9.41 7.90 7.29
N TRP A 412 -10.33 7.38 6.50
CA TRP A 412 -11.60 6.91 7.01
C TRP A 412 -12.09 5.68 6.25
N SER A 413 -12.91 4.88 6.91
CA SER A 413 -13.58 3.71 6.34
C SER A 413 -14.96 3.56 6.97
N VAL A 414 -15.95 3.28 6.14
CA VAL A 414 -17.33 3.01 6.53
C VAL A 414 -17.74 1.69 5.91
N GLY A 415 -18.21 0.76 6.71
CA GLY A 415 -18.66 -0.54 6.27
C GLY A 415 -20.06 -0.85 6.80
N ALA A 416 -20.86 -1.50 5.97
CA ALA A 416 -22.12 -2.09 6.38
C ALA A 416 -22.25 -3.46 5.72
N GLY A 417 -22.85 -4.40 6.43
CA GLY A 417 -23.11 -5.72 5.89
C GLY A 417 -24.32 -6.38 6.53
N SER A 418 -24.88 -7.32 5.81
CA SER A 418 -26.02 -8.10 6.28
C SER A 418 -25.96 -9.50 5.73
N PHE A 419 -26.19 -10.46 6.61
CA PHE A 419 -26.57 -11.82 6.20
C PHE A 419 -28.06 -11.82 5.85
N LEU A 420 -28.39 -12.36 4.67
CA LEU A 420 -29.73 -12.35 4.10
C LEU A 420 -30.31 -13.77 4.10
N GLY A 421 -31.54 -13.94 4.49
CA GLY A 421 -32.26 -15.20 4.52
C GLY A 421 -32.99 -15.46 5.84
N SER A 422 -33.69 -16.59 5.93
CA SER A 422 -34.55 -16.94 7.08
C SER A 422 -33.81 -17.75 8.17
N ASN A 423 -32.76 -18.50 7.82
CA ASN A 423 -32.08 -19.42 8.74
C ASN A 423 -30.70 -18.90 9.18
N LEU A 424 -30.65 -17.64 9.65
CA LEU A 424 -29.39 -17.02 10.03
C LEU A 424 -28.74 -17.66 11.26
N ASP A 425 -29.53 -18.27 12.16
CA ASP A 425 -29.01 -18.98 13.35
C ASP A 425 -28.33 -20.30 13.03
N SER A 426 -28.56 -20.85 11.84
CA SER A 426 -27.89 -22.07 11.38
C SER A 426 -26.53 -21.83 10.72
N ILE A 427 -26.13 -20.55 10.55
CA ILE A 427 -24.84 -20.23 9.96
C ILE A 427 -23.74 -20.63 10.94
N ARG A 428 -22.78 -21.41 10.46
CA ARG A 428 -21.64 -21.86 11.26
C ARG A 428 -20.82 -20.65 11.72
N PHE A 429 -20.38 -20.65 12.97
CA PHE A 429 -19.68 -19.49 13.56
C PHE A 429 -18.42 -19.07 12.76
N ILE A 430 -17.73 -20.02 12.11
CA ILE A 430 -16.57 -19.74 11.27
C ILE A 430 -16.95 -18.85 10.06
N GLU A 431 -18.19 -18.90 9.59
CA GLU A 431 -18.70 -18.10 8.47
C GLU A 431 -19.23 -16.73 8.90
N HIS A 432 -19.28 -16.44 10.20
CA HIS A 432 -19.71 -15.15 10.71
C HIS A 432 -18.76 -14.02 10.27
N LYS A 433 -19.25 -12.80 10.30
CA LYS A 433 -18.40 -11.61 10.22
C LYS A 433 -17.74 -11.40 11.58
N PHE A 434 -16.44 -11.51 11.62
CA PHE A 434 -15.63 -11.15 12.78
C PHE A 434 -15.22 -9.67 12.69
N PHE A 435 -15.20 -8.99 13.82
CA PHE A 435 -14.71 -7.62 13.92
C PHE A 435 -13.29 -7.62 14.46
N ARG A 436 -12.44 -6.84 13.81
CA ARG A 436 -11.04 -6.78 14.19
C ARG A 436 -10.90 -6.02 15.49
N GLY A 437 -10.44 -6.71 16.53
CA GLY A 437 -9.94 -6.12 17.76
C GLY A 437 -8.47 -5.72 17.66
N SER A 438 -7.92 -5.26 18.75
CA SER A 438 -6.52 -4.87 18.88
C SER A 438 -5.95 -5.39 20.20
N ASP A 439 -4.64 -5.60 20.25
CA ASP A 439 -3.93 -5.94 21.48
C ASP A 439 -4.19 -4.92 22.59
N GLN A 440 -4.03 -5.36 23.84
CA GLN A 440 -4.23 -4.48 24.99
C GLN A 440 -3.28 -3.28 24.99
N TYR A 441 -2.03 -3.47 24.55
CA TYR A 441 -0.96 -2.47 24.59
C TYR A 441 -0.54 -1.94 23.23
N LEU A 442 -0.85 -2.65 22.16
CA LEU A 442 -0.47 -2.25 20.81
C LEU A 442 -1.62 -1.54 20.10
N PHE A 443 -1.31 -0.43 19.47
CA PHE A 443 -2.24 0.30 18.62
C PHE A 443 -2.22 -0.30 17.22
N SER A 444 -3.33 -0.90 16.82
CA SER A 444 -3.47 -1.52 15.50
C SER A 444 -3.99 -0.53 14.48
N ASN A 445 -4.02 -0.92 13.21
CA ASN A 445 -4.50 -0.09 12.11
C ASN A 445 -5.90 0.51 12.40
N PRO A 446 -6.01 1.84 12.64
CA PRO A 446 -7.23 2.47 13.13
C PRO A 446 -8.36 2.59 12.11
N ILE A 447 -8.10 2.28 10.83
CA ILE A 447 -9.13 2.34 9.77
C ILE A 447 -9.79 0.99 9.50
N ASN A 448 -9.41 -0.06 10.22
CA ASN A 448 -10.01 -1.40 10.08
C ASN A 448 -10.00 -2.23 11.36
N SER A 449 -9.60 -1.65 12.50
CA SER A 449 -9.61 -2.34 13.79
C SER A 449 -10.08 -1.42 14.92
N PHE A 450 -10.84 -2.02 15.83
CA PHE A 450 -11.25 -1.42 17.09
C PHE A 450 -10.12 -1.53 18.10
N GLN A 451 -9.84 -0.44 18.80
CA GLN A 451 -8.68 -0.38 19.71
C GLN A 451 -8.97 -0.96 21.09
N ALA A 452 -10.24 -1.08 21.46
CA ALA A 452 -10.65 -1.57 22.77
C ALA A 452 -11.69 -2.72 22.69
N LEU A 453 -12.07 -3.15 21.48
CA LEU A 453 -12.98 -4.27 21.30
C LEU A 453 -12.25 -5.59 21.57
N ASP A 454 -12.96 -6.52 22.20
CA ASP A 454 -12.50 -7.90 22.30
C ASP A 454 -12.52 -8.56 20.90
N SER A 455 -11.46 -9.30 20.57
CA SER A 455 -11.28 -9.99 19.29
C SER A 455 -12.32 -11.09 19.01
N THR A 456 -13.08 -11.52 20.01
CA THR A 456 -14.10 -12.57 19.88
C THR A 456 -15.43 -12.08 19.32
N TYR A 457 -15.56 -10.77 19.07
CA TYR A 457 -16.81 -10.21 18.54
C TYR A 457 -17.07 -10.64 17.11
N HIS A 458 -18.25 -11.24 16.89
CA HIS A 458 -18.70 -11.66 15.57
C HIS A 458 -20.23 -11.60 15.45
N THR A 459 -20.74 -11.60 14.23
CA THR A 459 -22.19 -11.64 13.96
C THR A 459 -22.50 -12.38 12.67
N ALA A 460 -23.67 -13.04 12.64
CA ALA A 460 -24.31 -13.53 11.43
C ALA A 460 -25.55 -12.66 11.05
N ARG A 461 -25.57 -11.44 11.49
CA ARG A 461 -26.67 -10.50 11.29
C ARG A 461 -26.18 -9.24 10.58
N SER A 462 -27.06 -8.22 10.53
CA SER A 462 -26.69 -6.90 10.00
C SER A 462 -25.76 -6.16 10.96
N TYR A 463 -24.84 -5.36 10.40
CA TYR A 463 -23.92 -4.53 11.17
C TYR A 463 -23.54 -3.27 10.39
N ILE A 464 -23.07 -2.26 11.12
CA ILE A 464 -22.44 -1.05 10.58
C ILE A 464 -21.14 -0.83 11.36
N GLU A 465 -20.05 -0.58 10.65
CA GLU A 465 -18.73 -0.28 11.22
C GLU A 465 -18.18 1.01 10.61
N LEU A 466 -17.62 1.86 11.47
CA LEU A 466 -17.07 3.16 11.11
C LEU A 466 -15.68 3.28 11.71
N TYR A 467 -14.74 3.83 10.95
CA TYR A 467 -13.36 4.08 11.37
C TYR A 467 -12.87 5.40 10.84
N GLY A 468 -12.11 6.13 11.63
CA GLY A 468 -11.49 7.37 11.19
C GLY A 468 -10.31 7.78 12.04
N ILE A 469 -9.29 8.35 11.38
CA ILE A 469 -8.16 8.99 12.03
C ILE A 469 -7.74 10.22 11.23
N HIS A 470 -7.42 11.28 11.93
CA HIS A 470 -6.83 12.49 11.37
C HIS A 470 -5.45 12.73 11.98
N HIS A 471 -4.45 12.89 11.13
CA HIS A 471 -3.08 13.24 11.50
C HIS A 471 -2.84 14.72 11.18
N PHE A 472 -2.63 15.52 12.20
CA PHE A 472 -2.39 16.96 12.05
C PHE A 472 -0.99 17.25 11.51
N GLN A 473 -0.11 16.25 11.45
CA GLN A 473 1.30 16.44 11.13
C GLN A 473 1.88 17.57 11.99
N GLY A 474 2.65 18.49 11.46
CA GLY A 474 3.15 19.62 12.26
C GLY A 474 2.16 20.79 12.47
N ALA A 475 0.91 20.70 12.00
CA ALA A 475 0.00 21.86 11.93
C ALA A 475 -0.31 22.51 13.30
N LEU A 476 -0.36 21.75 14.37
CA LEU A 476 -0.64 22.27 15.71
C LEU A 476 0.62 22.61 16.49
N PHE A 477 1.52 21.66 16.67
CA PHE A 477 2.72 21.87 17.53
C PHE A 477 3.76 22.79 16.93
N GLN A 478 3.89 22.85 15.60
CA GLN A 478 4.86 23.76 14.98
C GLN A 478 4.50 25.24 15.16
N GLN A 479 3.28 25.56 15.56
CA GLN A 479 2.87 26.94 15.84
C GLN A 479 3.18 27.39 17.27
N ILE A 480 3.45 26.46 18.17
CA ILE A 480 3.70 26.73 19.60
C ILE A 480 5.22 26.77 19.82
N PRO A 481 5.79 27.92 20.28
CA PRO A 481 7.20 27.99 20.66
C PRO A 481 7.50 26.93 21.73
N LEU A 482 8.68 26.33 21.71
CA LEU A 482 9.13 25.19 22.53
C LEU A 482 8.62 23.83 22.04
N LEU A 483 7.36 23.65 21.67
CA LEU A 483 6.83 22.37 21.18
C LEU A 483 7.32 22.04 19.75
N ASN A 484 7.66 23.07 18.96
CA ASN A 484 8.26 22.88 17.63
C ASN A 484 9.65 22.20 17.66
N ILE A 485 10.34 22.25 18.81
CA ILE A 485 11.67 21.63 19.00
C ILE A 485 11.53 20.11 19.12
N ILE A 486 10.43 19.65 19.70
CA ILE A 486 10.24 18.22 20.05
C ILE A 486 9.80 17.41 18.82
N ASN A 487 9.26 18.07 17.75
CA ASN A 487 8.77 17.46 16.51
C ASN A 487 7.74 16.33 16.73
N PHE A 488 6.87 16.47 17.73
CA PHE A 488 5.72 15.60 17.88
C PHE A 488 4.58 16.04 16.97
N GLU A 489 3.81 15.08 16.52
CA GLU A 489 2.59 15.24 15.73
C GLU A 489 1.40 14.76 16.54
N ILE A 490 0.23 15.32 16.27
CA ILE A 490 -1.02 14.91 16.91
C ILE A 490 -1.83 14.09 15.93
N ALA A 491 -2.40 12.99 16.41
CA ALA A 491 -3.42 12.23 15.74
C ALA A 491 -4.68 12.15 16.61
N VAL A 492 -5.85 12.24 15.99
CA VAL A 492 -7.15 12.08 16.66
C VAL A 492 -8.03 11.18 15.82
N GLY A 493 -8.77 10.31 16.45
CA GLY A 493 -9.66 9.45 15.70
C GLY A 493 -10.65 8.70 16.57
N GLY A 494 -11.36 7.78 15.93
CA GLY A 494 -12.28 6.91 16.61
C GLY A 494 -12.90 5.89 15.69
N SER A 495 -13.62 4.96 16.29
CA SER A 495 -14.36 3.91 15.61
C SER A 495 -15.71 3.67 16.28
N ALA A 496 -16.67 3.18 15.49
CA ALA A 496 -17.99 2.81 15.99
C ALA A 496 -18.46 1.51 15.33
N LEU A 497 -19.07 0.65 16.11
CA LEU A 497 -19.74 -0.57 15.70
C LEU A 497 -21.17 -0.56 16.20
N TYR A 498 -22.11 -0.84 15.31
CA TYR A 498 -23.51 -1.05 15.67
C TYR A 498 -24.03 -2.37 15.11
N ILE A 499 -24.59 -3.23 15.98
CA ILE A 499 -25.19 -4.51 15.63
C ILE A 499 -26.66 -4.46 16.10
N PRO A 500 -27.61 -4.13 15.21
CA PRO A 500 -29.02 -3.93 15.56
C PRO A 500 -29.65 -5.10 16.30
N SER A 501 -29.39 -6.33 15.84
CA SER A 501 -29.97 -7.56 16.40
C SER A 501 -29.56 -7.85 17.85
N LEU A 502 -28.43 -7.32 18.27
CA LEU A 502 -27.92 -7.47 19.63
C LEU A 502 -28.15 -6.20 20.46
N ASN A 503 -28.76 -5.17 19.87
CA ASN A 503 -28.86 -3.81 20.43
C ASN A 503 -27.52 -3.34 21.02
N LYS A 504 -26.43 -3.64 20.30
CA LYS A 504 -25.08 -3.42 20.78
C LYS A 504 -24.40 -2.32 20.01
N THR A 505 -23.95 -1.32 20.74
CA THR A 505 -23.16 -0.21 20.21
C THR A 505 -21.82 -0.16 20.93
N GLN A 506 -20.73 -0.14 20.16
CA GLN A 506 -19.39 0.10 20.66
C GLN A 506 -18.89 1.39 20.03
N ILE A 507 -18.45 2.34 20.85
CA ILE A 507 -17.85 3.60 20.39
C ILE A 507 -16.47 3.72 21.05
N GLU A 508 -15.49 4.08 20.26
CA GLU A 508 -14.12 4.33 20.71
C GLU A 508 -13.64 5.65 20.16
N THR A 509 -12.93 6.40 20.98
CA THR A 509 -12.23 7.61 20.56
C THR A 509 -10.80 7.52 21.05
N PHE A 510 -9.86 8.09 20.30
CA PHE A 510 -8.47 8.10 20.70
C PHE A 510 -7.77 9.39 20.31
N PHE A 511 -6.75 9.70 21.11
CA PHE A 511 -5.80 10.78 20.90
C PHE A 511 -4.39 10.19 20.90
N GLY A 512 -3.58 10.55 19.91
CA GLY A 512 -2.22 10.06 19.73
C GLY A 512 -1.20 11.20 19.69
N LEU A 513 -0.06 10.95 20.31
CA LEU A 513 1.16 11.72 20.15
C LEU A 513 2.14 10.89 19.33
N GLU A 514 2.48 11.35 18.13
CA GLU A 514 3.27 10.62 17.16
C GLU A 514 4.60 11.32 16.88
N LYS A 515 5.65 10.56 16.58
CA LYS A 515 6.93 11.12 16.17
C LYS A 515 7.51 10.33 14.99
N PRO A 516 7.61 10.95 13.82
CA PRO A 516 8.32 10.37 12.69
C PRO A 516 9.84 10.42 12.94
N PHE A 517 10.54 9.36 12.55
CA PHE A 517 12.00 9.28 12.62
C PHE A 517 12.56 8.42 11.47
N LYS A 518 13.80 8.73 11.10
CA LYS A 518 14.51 7.96 10.08
C LYS A 518 15.15 6.73 10.71
N PHE A 519 14.85 5.56 10.15
CA PHE A 519 15.43 4.29 10.60
C PHE A 519 16.03 3.56 9.39
N PHE A 520 17.35 3.41 9.36
CA PHE A 520 18.11 3.00 8.17
C PHE A 520 17.69 3.82 6.95
N ASP A 521 17.28 3.16 5.87
CA ASP A 521 16.79 3.82 4.64
C ASP A 521 15.28 4.08 4.63
N GLY A 522 14.59 3.79 5.74
CA GLY A 522 13.14 3.97 5.89
C GLY A 522 12.77 5.14 6.79
N MET A 523 11.50 5.49 6.75
CA MET A 523 10.85 6.37 7.73
C MET A 523 9.90 5.52 8.55
N LEU A 524 10.05 5.60 9.87
CA LEU A 524 9.13 5.00 10.84
C LEU A 524 8.48 6.12 11.65
N ARG A 525 7.33 5.83 12.22
CA ARG A 525 6.62 6.70 13.13
C ARG A 525 6.22 5.86 14.34
N TYR A 526 6.61 6.27 15.54
CA TYR A 526 6.06 5.70 16.76
C TYR A 526 5.06 6.67 17.37
N GLY A 527 4.06 6.12 18.06
CA GLY A 527 3.03 6.91 18.71
C GLY A 527 2.58 6.32 20.03
N PHE A 528 2.16 7.20 20.94
CA PHE A 528 1.47 6.85 22.18
C PHE A 528 0.02 7.29 22.05
N TYR A 529 -0.91 6.37 22.24
CA TYR A 529 -2.33 6.62 22.04
C TYR A 529 -3.11 6.39 23.33
N TYR A 530 -3.93 7.37 23.66
CA TYR A 530 -4.92 7.28 24.72
C TYR A 530 -6.26 6.95 24.11
N VAL A 531 -6.80 5.77 24.40
CA VAL A 531 -8.05 5.24 23.83
C VAL A 531 -9.12 5.27 24.92
N MET A 532 -10.26 5.87 24.62
CA MET A 532 -11.43 5.95 25.49
C MET A 532 -12.60 5.18 24.88
N THR A 533 -13.36 4.51 25.74
CA THR A 533 -14.57 3.76 25.36
C THR A 533 -15.72 4.10 26.30
N PRO A 534 -16.54 5.09 25.95
CA PRO A 534 -17.70 5.45 26.76
C PRO A 534 -18.67 4.25 26.89
N GLY A 535 -19.03 3.90 28.12
CA GLY A 535 -19.98 2.81 28.40
C GLY A 535 -19.46 1.38 28.24
N SER A 536 -18.14 1.20 28.08
CA SER A 536 -17.53 -0.14 28.01
C SER A 536 -17.35 -0.77 29.41
N PRO A 537 -17.43 -2.11 29.52
CA PRO A 537 -17.10 -2.84 30.73
C PRO A 537 -15.60 -2.86 31.07
N ILE A 538 -14.75 -2.20 30.29
CA ILE A 538 -13.30 -2.12 30.54
C ILE A 538 -13.06 -1.35 31.83
N PRO A 539 -12.35 -1.93 32.82
CA PRO A 539 -12.00 -1.23 34.03
C PRO A 539 -11.26 0.08 33.73
N GLY A 540 -11.80 1.21 34.20
CA GLY A 540 -11.23 2.53 33.98
C GLY A 540 -11.68 3.23 32.68
N GLY A 541 -12.34 2.56 31.74
CA GLY A 541 -12.88 3.16 30.50
C GLY A 541 -11.83 3.67 29.51
N PHE A 542 -10.53 3.37 29.73
CA PHE A 542 -9.44 3.81 28.85
C PHE A 542 -8.32 2.78 28.73
N ARG A 543 -7.54 2.91 27.66
CA ARG A 543 -6.29 2.16 27.44
C ARG A 543 -5.19 3.08 26.94
N ILE A 544 -3.96 2.82 27.33
CA ILE A 544 -2.77 3.45 26.75
C ILE A 544 -2.11 2.43 25.84
N LYS A 545 -1.84 2.84 24.60
CA LYS A 545 -1.30 1.97 23.56
C LYS A 545 -0.10 2.58 22.88
N ILE A 546 0.77 1.71 22.36
CA ILE A 546 1.94 2.09 21.57
C ILE A 546 1.71 1.62 20.13
N GLY A 547 1.90 2.51 19.17
CA GLY A 547 1.85 2.20 17.74
C GLY A 547 3.19 2.43 17.07
N ILE A 548 3.47 1.66 16.04
CA ILE A 548 4.63 1.84 15.14
C ILE A 548 4.13 1.66 13.71
N ASP A 549 4.40 2.67 12.86
CA ASP A 549 4.04 2.66 11.45
C ASP A 549 5.26 2.81 10.57
N GLY A 550 5.21 2.21 9.38
CA GLY A 550 6.19 2.42 8.33
C GLY A 550 5.70 3.36 7.23
N TYR A 551 6.58 4.18 6.69
CA TYR A 551 6.27 4.98 5.51
C TYR A 551 6.60 4.18 4.25
N ASP A 552 5.58 3.92 3.43
CA ASP A 552 5.78 3.30 2.12
C ASP A 552 6.15 4.37 1.08
N ARG A 553 7.39 4.34 0.62
CA ARG A 553 7.92 5.27 -0.38
C ARG A 553 7.22 5.17 -1.73
N TYR A 554 6.70 3.99 -2.09
CA TYR A 554 6.06 3.77 -3.39
C TYR A 554 4.66 4.35 -3.45
N SER A 555 3.89 4.21 -2.39
CA SER A 555 2.54 4.78 -2.29
C SER A 555 2.55 6.22 -1.76
N GLY A 556 3.64 6.66 -1.12
CA GLY A 556 3.73 7.95 -0.45
C GLY A 556 2.84 8.05 0.78
N LYS A 557 2.53 6.92 1.43
CA LYS A 557 1.60 6.84 2.56
C LYS A 557 2.21 6.12 3.74
N TRP A 558 1.76 6.48 4.92
CA TRP A 558 2.02 5.71 6.13
C TRP A 558 1.15 4.45 6.12
N GLY A 559 1.76 3.30 6.42
CA GLY A 559 1.09 2.03 6.63
C GLY A 559 0.96 1.73 8.12
N TYR A 560 -0.06 1.01 8.48
CA TYR A 560 -0.27 0.51 9.85
C TYR A 560 -0.12 -1.00 9.88
#